data_648fa57312fb5a3a537fd85cc6db741f
#
_entry.id   648fa57312fb5a3a537fd85cc6db741f
#
_cell.length_a   1.000
_cell.length_b   1.000
_cell.length_c   1.000
_cell.angle_alpha   90.00
_cell.angle_beta   90.00
_cell.angle_gamma   90.00
#
_symmetry.space_group_name_H-M   'P 1'
#
loop_
_entity.id
_entity.type
_entity.pdbx_description
1 polymer ?
#
loop_
_entity_poly.entity_id
_entity_poly.type
_entity_poly.pdbx_seq_one_letter_code
_entity_poly.pdbx_strand_id
1 'polypeptide(L)'
;MHHIDVHVEKDIYDVNNRIADANAEHLREHGIRAFDLLGAIGSGKTATIERLVPLLRERGIRAGAIAGDVYGDDDFKRIVSLGVPACNVNTGKECHLDAHLVEHAIEHLPLDDIDILF
;
A
#
# COMPACT_ATOMS: atom_id res chain seq x y z
N MET A 1 -24.69 17.64 18.85
CA MET A 1 -24.45 16.45 18.00
C MET A 1 -23.29 16.65 17.07
N HIS A 2 -23.24 17.74 16.31
CA HIS A 2 -22.14 18.01 15.38
C HIS A 2 -20.77 18.09 16.05
N HIS A 3 -20.70 18.62 17.26
CA HIS A 3 -19.42 18.72 17.99
C HIS A 3 -18.82 17.36 18.34
N ILE A 4 -19.66 16.40 18.68
CA ILE A 4 -19.20 15.05 19.04
C ILE A 4 -18.65 14.35 17.80
N ASP A 5 -19.32 14.48 16.67
CA ASP A 5 -18.92 13.88 15.41
C ASP A 5 -17.56 14.45 14.91
N VAL A 6 -17.38 15.77 15.05
CA VAL A 6 -16.13 16.43 14.69
C VAL A 6 -14.97 15.95 15.55
N HIS A 7 -15.19 15.80 16.85
CA HIS A 7 -14.13 15.29 17.73
C HIS A 7 -13.76 13.83 17.42
N VAL A 8 -14.76 12.99 17.15
CA VAL A 8 -14.51 11.59 16.78
C VAL A 8 -13.73 11.50 15.47
N GLU A 9 -14.11 12.28 14.47
CA GLU A 9 -13.36 12.32 13.21
C GLU A 9 -11.92 12.77 13.40
N LYS A 10 -11.70 13.80 14.20
CA LYS A 10 -10.35 14.30 14.47
C LYS A 10 -9.51 13.24 15.19
N ASP A 11 -10.07 12.55 16.18
CA ASP A 11 -9.35 11.51 16.91
C ASP A 11 -8.98 10.34 15.99
N ILE A 12 -9.89 9.95 15.10
CA ILE A 12 -9.62 8.90 14.10
C ILE A 12 -8.51 9.34 13.16
N TYR A 13 -8.53 10.59 12.70
CA TYR A 13 -7.49 11.15 11.86
C TYR A 13 -6.13 11.16 12.56
N ASP A 14 -6.09 11.58 13.82
CA ASP A 14 -4.86 11.64 14.60
C ASP A 14 -4.26 10.24 14.79
N VAL A 15 -5.09 9.24 15.07
CA VAL A 15 -4.65 7.85 15.20
C VAL A 15 -4.10 7.34 13.86
N ASN A 16 -4.82 7.58 12.77
CA ASN A 16 -4.39 7.16 11.44
C ASN A 16 -3.05 7.80 11.06
N ASN A 17 -2.87 9.09 11.35
CA ASN A 17 -1.63 9.80 11.06
C ASN A 17 -0.45 9.25 11.87
N ARG A 18 -0.66 8.90 13.13
CA ARG A 18 0.39 8.29 13.95
C ARG A 18 0.82 6.95 13.41
N ILE A 19 -0.14 6.12 12.98
CA ILE A 19 0.17 4.82 12.38
C ILE A 19 0.88 5.01 11.05
N ALA A 20 0.45 5.97 10.24
CA ALA A 20 1.10 6.28 8.97
C ALA A 20 2.56 6.71 9.17
N ASP A 21 2.82 7.55 10.17
CA ASP A 21 4.18 7.99 10.50
C ASP A 21 5.04 6.82 10.98
N ALA A 22 4.47 5.92 11.79
CA ALA A 22 5.17 4.73 12.26
C ALA A 22 5.47 3.78 11.11
N ASN A 23 4.55 3.61 10.17
CA ASN A 23 4.77 2.80 8.97
C ASN A 23 5.91 3.37 8.13
N ALA A 24 5.91 4.68 7.92
CA ALA A 24 6.95 5.35 7.14
C ALA A 24 8.33 5.16 7.78
N GLU A 25 8.41 5.29 9.09
CA GLU A 25 9.66 5.07 9.82
C GLU A 25 10.13 3.63 9.74
N HIS A 26 9.20 2.67 9.89
CA HIS A 26 9.51 1.25 9.77
C HIS A 26 10.07 0.92 8.38
N LEU A 27 9.46 1.42 7.33
CA LEU A 27 9.94 1.23 5.96
C LEU A 27 11.31 1.89 5.76
N ARG A 28 11.49 3.09 6.31
CA ARG A 28 12.77 3.81 6.21
C ARG A 28 13.90 3.06 6.90
N GLU A 29 13.64 2.44 8.04
CA GLU A 29 14.62 1.63 8.77
C GLU A 29 15.12 0.45 7.93
N HIS A 30 14.27 -0.07 7.04
CA HIS A 30 14.63 -1.14 6.11
C HIS A 30 15.17 -0.61 4.79
N GLY A 31 15.31 0.70 4.64
CA GLY A 31 15.80 1.30 3.40
C GLY A 31 14.80 1.25 2.26
N ILE A 32 13.52 1.12 2.56
CA ILE A 32 12.46 1.00 1.56
C ILE A 32 11.87 2.36 1.23
N ARG A 33 11.72 2.65 -0.07
CA ARG A 33 10.97 3.80 -0.55
C ARG A 33 9.57 3.34 -0.93
N ALA A 34 8.57 4.00 -0.41
CA ALA A 34 7.17 3.68 -0.67
C ALA A 34 6.54 4.73 -1.57
N PHE A 35 5.74 4.28 -2.52
CA PHE A 35 5.00 5.14 -3.45
C PHE A 35 3.54 4.74 -3.43
N ASP A 36 2.67 5.71 -3.17
CA ASP A 36 1.23 5.51 -3.15
C ASP A 36 0.68 5.85 -4.54
N LEU A 37 0.07 4.86 -5.19
CA LEU A 37 -0.56 5.04 -6.49
C LEU A 37 -2.04 5.32 -6.29
N LEU A 38 -2.43 6.56 -6.53
CA LEU A 38 -3.80 7.01 -6.37
C LEU A 38 -4.50 7.06 -7.71
N GLY A 39 -5.78 6.77 -7.67
CA GLY A 39 -6.63 6.83 -8.87
C GLY A 39 -7.85 5.95 -8.73
N ALA A 40 -8.85 6.23 -9.56
CA ALA A 40 -10.07 5.44 -9.58
C ALA A 40 -9.83 4.04 -10.17
N ILE A 41 -10.77 3.14 -9.96
CA ILE A 41 -10.77 1.82 -10.60
C ILE A 41 -10.69 2.01 -12.11
N GLY A 42 -9.77 1.28 -12.75
CA GLY A 42 -9.55 1.39 -14.19
C GLY A 42 -8.67 2.55 -14.62
N SER A 43 -8.04 3.28 -13.69
CA SER A 43 -7.16 4.39 -14.02
C SER A 43 -5.77 3.99 -14.51
N GLY A 44 -5.44 2.70 -14.48
CA GLY A 44 -4.15 2.21 -14.95
C GLY A 44 -3.09 2.05 -13.86
N LYS A 45 -3.46 2.05 -12.59
CA LYS A 45 -2.51 1.86 -11.48
C LYS A 45 -1.73 0.56 -11.62
N THR A 46 -2.43 -0.55 -11.82
CA THR A 46 -1.79 -1.86 -11.96
C THR A 46 -0.97 -1.95 -13.24
N ALA A 47 -1.46 -1.37 -14.33
CA ALA A 47 -0.71 -1.31 -15.58
C ALA A 47 0.61 -0.55 -15.40
N THR A 48 0.62 0.49 -14.58
CA THR A 48 1.84 1.24 -14.25
C THR A 48 2.84 0.34 -13.53
N ILE A 49 2.39 -0.42 -12.54
CA ILE A 49 3.26 -1.37 -11.81
C ILE A 49 3.80 -2.43 -12.76
N GLU A 50 2.96 -2.96 -13.65
CA GLU A 50 3.36 -3.97 -14.62
C GLU A 50 4.46 -3.47 -15.57
N ARG A 51 4.51 -2.18 -15.84
CA ARG A 51 5.56 -1.58 -16.66
C ARG A 51 6.82 -1.25 -15.87
N LEU A 52 6.66 -0.81 -14.63
CA LEU A 52 7.80 -0.40 -13.79
C LEU A 52 8.61 -1.58 -13.27
N VAL A 53 7.97 -2.68 -12.88
CA VAL A 53 8.66 -3.80 -12.25
C VAL A 53 9.77 -4.37 -13.12
N PRO A 54 9.57 -4.66 -14.43
CA PRO A 54 10.66 -5.14 -15.26
C PRO A 54 11.81 -4.15 -15.38
N LEU A 55 11.52 -2.85 -15.46
CA LEU A 55 12.54 -1.81 -15.54
C LEU A 55 13.37 -1.73 -14.27
N LEU A 56 12.71 -1.84 -13.11
CA LEU A 56 13.39 -1.86 -11.82
C LEU A 56 14.28 -3.11 -11.69
N ARG A 57 13.77 -4.23 -12.14
CA ARG A 57 14.52 -5.50 -12.11
C ARG A 57 15.80 -5.42 -12.92
N GLU A 58 15.76 -4.79 -14.10
CA GLU A 58 16.94 -4.58 -14.93
C GLU A 58 18.02 -3.78 -14.21
N ARG A 59 17.63 -2.94 -13.26
CA ARG A 59 18.53 -2.10 -12.46
C ARG A 59 18.92 -2.73 -11.12
N GLY A 60 18.49 -3.97 -10.87
CA GLY A 60 18.76 -4.65 -9.60
C GLY A 60 17.93 -4.12 -8.43
N ILE A 61 16.84 -3.42 -8.71
CA ILE A 61 15.93 -2.87 -7.68
C ILE A 61 14.78 -3.84 -7.47
N ARG A 62 14.56 -4.22 -6.22
CA ARG A 62 13.54 -5.20 -5.85
C ARG A 62 12.26 -4.48 -5.44
N ALA A 63 11.15 -4.86 -6.05
CA ALA A 63 9.85 -4.26 -5.79
C ALA A 63 8.97 -5.17 -4.95
N GLY A 64 8.07 -4.57 -4.18
CA GLY A 64 6.96 -5.23 -3.52
C GLY A 64 5.72 -4.38 -3.68
N ALA A 65 4.56 -4.91 -3.32
CA ALA A 65 3.30 -4.19 -3.49
C ALA A 65 2.28 -4.52 -2.40
N ILE A 66 1.47 -3.53 -2.08
CA ILE A 66 0.28 -3.69 -1.26
C ILE A 66 -0.90 -3.23 -2.12
N ALA A 67 -1.84 -4.13 -2.35
CA ALA A 67 -3.04 -3.83 -3.12
C ALA A 67 -4.25 -3.72 -2.20
N GLY A 68 -5.02 -2.66 -2.37
CA GLY A 68 -6.31 -2.51 -1.72
C GLY A 68 -7.41 -2.69 -2.75
N ASP A 69 -8.25 -3.69 -2.58
CA ASP A 69 -9.27 -4.03 -3.55
C ASP A 69 -10.64 -4.07 -2.90
N VAL A 70 -11.58 -3.31 -3.48
CA VAL A 70 -12.97 -3.21 -3.00
C VAL A 70 -13.85 -4.29 -3.63
N TYR A 71 -13.57 -4.67 -4.89
CA TYR A 71 -14.49 -5.50 -5.67
C TYR A 71 -13.94 -6.86 -6.09
N GLY A 72 -12.73 -7.20 -5.68
CA GLY A 72 -12.13 -8.47 -6.05
C GLY A 72 -10.62 -8.42 -5.94
N ASP A 73 -9.95 -9.42 -6.48
CA ASP A 73 -8.51 -9.57 -6.36
C ASP A 73 -7.79 -9.64 -7.71
N ASP A 74 -8.44 -9.18 -8.79
CA ASP A 74 -7.88 -9.25 -10.14
C ASP A 74 -6.57 -8.47 -10.27
N ASP A 75 -6.50 -7.26 -9.72
CA ASP A 75 -5.29 -6.46 -9.73
C ASP A 75 -4.18 -7.11 -8.92
N PHE A 76 -4.54 -7.69 -7.78
CA PHE A 76 -3.59 -8.40 -6.95
C PHE A 76 -3.00 -9.61 -7.69
N LYS A 77 -3.84 -10.38 -8.39
CA LYS A 77 -3.38 -11.51 -9.18
C LYS A 77 -2.42 -11.09 -10.28
N ARG A 78 -2.69 -9.96 -10.93
CA ARG A 78 -1.79 -9.41 -11.95
C ARG A 78 -0.43 -9.04 -11.36
N ILE A 79 -0.43 -8.42 -10.18
CA ILE A 79 0.81 -8.05 -9.49
C ILE A 79 1.60 -9.30 -9.06
N VAL A 80 0.93 -10.29 -8.51
CA VAL A 80 1.57 -11.55 -8.11
C VAL A 80 2.21 -12.23 -9.32
N SER A 81 1.58 -12.14 -10.49
CA SER A 81 2.12 -12.72 -11.73
C SER A 81 3.44 -12.10 -12.14
N LEU A 82 3.79 -10.92 -11.64
CA LEU A 82 5.09 -10.30 -11.89
C LEU A 82 6.22 -10.93 -11.08
N GLY A 83 5.92 -11.80 -10.14
CA GLY A 83 6.91 -12.46 -9.29
C GLY A 83 7.44 -11.58 -8.16
N VAL A 84 6.72 -10.55 -7.76
CA VAL A 84 7.10 -9.68 -6.64
C VAL A 84 6.33 -10.04 -5.38
N PRO A 85 6.92 -9.85 -4.18
CA PRO A 85 6.17 -9.98 -2.94
C PRO A 85 5.00 -9.00 -2.92
N ALA A 86 3.82 -9.49 -2.59
CA ALA A 86 2.62 -8.66 -2.58
C ALA A 86 1.66 -9.10 -1.50
N CYS A 87 0.93 -8.15 -0.95
CA CYS A 87 -0.11 -8.39 0.03
C CYS A 87 -1.40 -7.72 -0.44
N ASN A 88 -2.50 -8.44 -0.38
CA ASN A 88 -3.81 -7.90 -0.69
C ASN A 88 -4.56 -7.61 0.61
N VAL A 89 -5.07 -6.40 0.75
CA VAL A 89 -5.86 -6.01 1.91
C VAL A 89 -7.27 -5.66 1.48
N ASN A 90 -8.24 -6.07 2.29
CA ASN A 90 -9.64 -5.78 2.02
C ASN A 90 -9.99 -4.41 2.61
N THR A 91 -10.29 -3.47 1.75
CA THR A 91 -10.67 -2.11 2.15
C THR A 91 -12.17 -1.98 2.41
N GLY A 92 -12.94 -3.04 2.22
CA GLY A 92 -14.39 -3.00 2.36
C GLY A 92 -15.01 -2.08 1.32
N LYS A 93 -15.66 -1.00 1.76
CA LYS A 93 -16.31 -0.03 0.88
C LYS A 93 -15.42 1.15 0.54
N GLU A 94 -14.21 1.19 1.05
CA GLU A 94 -13.30 2.31 0.84
C GLU A 94 -12.43 2.10 -0.38
N CYS A 95 -12.18 3.16 -1.13
CA CYS A 95 -11.36 3.12 -2.35
C CYS A 95 -9.89 3.39 -2.09
N HIS A 96 -9.49 3.52 -0.83
CA HIS A 96 -8.11 3.81 -0.43
C HIS A 96 -7.74 2.99 0.81
N LEU A 97 -6.45 2.84 1.02
CA LEU A 97 -5.91 2.17 2.19
C LEU A 97 -5.78 3.13 3.36
N ASP A 98 -6.21 2.72 4.55
CA ASP A 98 -5.86 3.44 5.75
C ASP A 98 -4.54 2.90 6.33
N ALA A 99 -3.95 3.67 7.25
CA ALA A 99 -2.63 3.34 7.79
C ALA A 99 -2.62 2.03 8.56
N HIS A 100 -3.72 1.66 9.19
CA HIS A 100 -3.81 0.41 9.94
C HIS A 100 -3.75 -0.82 9.02
N LEU A 101 -4.43 -0.76 7.88
CA LEU A 101 -4.38 -1.82 6.88
C LEU A 101 -2.99 -1.95 6.29
N VAL A 102 -2.32 -0.82 6.04
CA VAL A 102 -0.93 -0.81 5.56
C VAL A 102 0.02 -1.40 6.59
N GLU A 103 -0.15 -1.05 7.86
CA GLU A 103 0.65 -1.62 8.96
C GLU A 103 0.54 -3.15 8.97
N HIS A 104 -0.68 -3.65 8.87
CA HIS A 104 -0.93 -5.10 8.86
C HIS A 104 -0.27 -5.77 7.65
N ALA A 105 -0.36 -5.14 6.48
CA ALA A 105 0.26 -5.65 5.27
C ALA A 105 1.80 -5.69 5.38
N ILE A 106 2.40 -4.65 5.94
CA ILE A 106 3.86 -4.58 6.14
C ILE A 106 4.35 -5.74 7.00
N GLU A 107 3.59 -6.15 8.00
CA GLU A 107 3.94 -7.26 8.88
C GLU A 107 4.03 -8.59 8.13
N HIS A 108 3.34 -8.72 7.00
CA HIS A 108 3.32 -9.93 6.19
C HIS A 108 4.26 -9.90 4.98
N LEU A 109 5.00 -8.82 4.79
CA LEU A 109 5.91 -8.69 3.65
C LEU A 109 7.37 -8.93 4.05
N PRO A 110 8.18 -9.53 3.15
CA PRO A 110 9.61 -9.73 3.41
C PRO A 110 10.37 -8.42 3.18
N LEU A 111 10.36 -7.52 4.15
CA LEU A 111 10.92 -6.17 4.02
C LEU A 111 12.40 -6.17 3.64
N ASP A 112 13.16 -7.17 4.08
CA ASP A 112 14.60 -7.25 3.74
C ASP A 112 14.84 -7.54 2.26
N ASP A 113 13.82 -8.00 1.55
CA ASP A 113 13.90 -8.33 0.13
C ASP A 113 13.24 -7.29 -0.78
N ILE A 114 12.88 -6.13 -0.22
CA ILE A 114 12.17 -5.07 -0.94
C ILE A 114 12.95 -3.77 -0.85
N ASP A 115 13.15 -3.11 -1.99
CA ASP A 115 13.76 -1.78 -2.07
C ASP A 115 12.72 -0.70 -2.32
N ILE A 116 11.68 -1.02 -3.11
CA ILE A 116 10.58 -0.11 -3.43
C ILE A 116 9.26 -0.83 -3.18
N LEU A 117 8.36 -0.15 -2.49
CA LEU A 117 7.02 -0.65 -2.19
C LEU A 117 5.97 0.24 -2.87
N PHE A 118 5.09 -0.39 -3.65
CA PHE A 118 3.97 0.27 -4.31
C PHE A 118 2.66 0.06 -3.55
#